data_cce1ae6d2d5654e814829fc40e15f5c7
#
_entry.id   cce1ae6d2d5654e814829fc40e15f5c7
#
_cell.length_a   1.000
_cell.length_b   1.000
_cell.length_c   1.000
_cell.angle_alpha   90.00
_cell.angle_beta   90.00
_cell.angle_gamma   90.00
#
_symmetry.space_group_name_H-M   'P 1'
#
loop_
_entity.id
_entity.type
_entity.pdbx_description
1 polymer ?
#
loop_
_entity_poly.entity_id
_entity_poly.type
_entity_poly.pdbx_seq_one_letter_code
_entity_poly.pdbx_strand_id
1 'polypeptide(L)'
;SQMLYGGREHVSLLNYPEIRDRLIMLDGWSKTYAMTGWRLGYAVWPESLVADVTRLCINDHSCVNASAQFAGLAALTGPQDAVAEMMVAFNQRRSLIVEALNSLPGVRCSDAAGAFYAFPHVGGTGLTSRQAQDLFLNEAGVATISGTSFGAWGEGYVRFSYANSAENIERAIERIRKVL
;
A
#
# COMPACT_ATOMS: atom_id res chain seq x y z
N SER A 1 4.53 -7.05 -5.73
CA SER A 1 5.30 -6.97 -7.00
C SER A 1 4.47 -6.39 -8.15
N GLN A 2 3.15 -6.58 -8.18
CA GLN A 2 2.30 -6.17 -9.31
C GLN A 2 1.91 -4.67 -9.31
N MET A 3 1.88 -4.03 -8.14
CA MET A 3 1.46 -2.62 -8.03
C MET A 3 2.61 -1.66 -8.37
N LEU A 4 2.97 -1.63 -9.64
CA LEU A 4 3.99 -0.74 -10.21
C LEU A 4 3.41 0.01 -11.41
N TYR A 5 3.87 1.23 -11.63
CA TYR A 5 3.37 2.13 -12.66
C TYR A 5 4.50 2.65 -13.55
N GLY A 6 4.16 3.15 -14.74
CA GLY A 6 5.12 3.78 -15.64
C GLY A 6 6.15 2.82 -16.22
N GLY A 7 5.78 1.55 -16.45
CA GLY A 7 6.67 0.55 -17.05
C GLY A 7 7.80 0.07 -16.13
N ARG A 8 7.71 0.33 -14.83
CA ARG A 8 8.72 -0.14 -13.87
C ARG A 8 8.56 -1.61 -13.59
N GLU A 9 9.69 -2.29 -13.39
CA GLU A 9 9.75 -3.70 -13.04
C GLU A 9 10.11 -3.87 -11.56
N HIS A 10 9.56 -4.93 -10.94
CA HIS A 10 9.91 -5.29 -9.57
C HIS A 10 11.24 -6.02 -9.52
N VAL A 11 12.16 -5.50 -8.74
CA VAL A 11 13.42 -6.17 -8.45
C VAL A 11 13.33 -6.83 -7.07
N SER A 12 13.30 -8.16 -7.06
CA SER A 12 13.31 -8.93 -5.81
C SER A 12 14.72 -9.15 -5.30
N LEU A 13 14.92 -9.07 -3.99
CA LEU A 13 16.18 -9.47 -3.35
C LEU A 13 16.49 -10.96 -3.54
N LEU A 14 15.49 -11.78 -3.84
CA LEU A 14 15.70 -13.20 -4.21
C LEU A 14 16.52 -13.39 -5.49
N ASN A 15 16.65 -12.34 -6.31
CA ASN A 15 17.50 -12.36 -7.52
C ASN A 15 19.01 -12.34 -7.20
N TYR A 16 19.36 -12.16 -5.92
CA TYR A 16 20.76 -12.09 -5.45
C TYR A 16 21.09 -13.34 -4.63
N PRO A 17 21.67 -14.41 -5.27
CA PRO A 17 21.96 -15.68 -4.61
C PRO A 17 22.90 -15.55 -3.40
N GLU A 18 23.80 -14.56 -3.45
CA GLU A 18 24.83 -14.31 -2.45
C GLU A 18 24.31 -13.84 -1.09
N ILE A 19 23.03 -13.47 -0.99
CA ILE A 19 22.41 -13.04 0.27
C ILE A 19 21.33 -13.99 0.78
N ARG A 20 21.05 -15.09 0.07
CA ARG A 20 19.93 -15.99 0.39
C ARG A 20 20.06 -16.66 1.76
N ASP A 21 21.27 -16.87 2.22
CA ASP A 21 21.57 -17.44 3.53
C ASP A 21 21.16 -16.55 4.71
N ARG A 22 20.93 -15.26 4.48
CA ARG A 22 20.52 -14.24 5.45
C ARG A 22 19.33 -13.40 5.03
N LEU A 23 18.65 -13.80 3.97
CA LEU A 23 17.45 -13.11 3.46
C LEU A 23 16.19 -13.83 3.94
N ILE A 24 15.31 -13.08 4.59
CA ILE A 24 13.93 -13.49 4.85
C ILE A 24 13.03 -12.62 3.96
N MET A 25 12.32 -13.25 3.00
CA MET A 25 11.38 -12.54 2.14
C MET A 25 9.96 -12.85 2.59
N LEU A 26 9.17 -11.80 2.77
CA LEU A 26 7.76 -11.88 3.14
C LEU A 26 6.90 -11.36 1.99
N ASP A 27 5.85 -12.09 1.64
CA ASP A 27 4.85 -11.63 0.68
C ASP A 27 3.47 -12.20 1.03
N GLY A 28 2.43 -11.81 0.29
CA GLY A 28 1.09 -12.28 0.55
C GLY A 28 0.07 -11.86 -0.49
N TRP A 29 -1.09 -12.48 -0.40
CA TRP A 29 -2.19 -12.32 -1.36
C TRP A 29 -3.03 -11.06 -1.13
N SER A 30 -2.90 -10.43 0.04
CA SER A 30 -3.77 -9.35 0.50
C SER A 30 -3.92 -8.20 -0.50
N LYS A 31 -2.85 -7.82 -1.20
CA LYS A 31 -2.83 -6.64 -2.09
C LYS A 31 -2.96 -7.03 -3.55
N THR A 32 -2.09 -7.88 -4.05
CA THR A 32 -2.06 -8.30 -5.45
C THR A 32 -3.39 -8.95 -5.90
N TYR A 33 -4.00 -9.74 -5.03
CA TYR A 33 -5.23 -10.48 -5.35
C TYR A 33 -6.47 -9.94 -4.61
N ALA A 34 -6.38 -8.75 -4.01
CA ALA A 34 -7.48 -8.16 -3.21
C ALA A 34 -8.02 -9.09 -2.10
N MET A 35 -7.17 -9.97 -1.55
CA MET A 35 -7.53 -11.01 -0.58
C MET A 35 -7.23 -10.60 0.87
N THR A 36 -7.49 -9.35 1.25
CA THR A 36 -7.17 -8.85 2.60
C THR A 36 -7.84 -9.62 3.73
N GLY A 37 -9.10 -10.01 3.54
CA GLY A 37 -9.91 -10.76 4.52
C GLY A 37 -9.52 -12.23 4.64
N TRP A 38 -8.82 -12.80 3.67
CA TRP A 38 -8.41 -14.20 3.68
C TRP A 38 -7.24 -14.51 4.63
N ARG A 39 -6.52 -13.47 5.07
CA ARG A 39 -5.40 -13.56 6.03
C ARG A 39 -4.32 -14.56 5.61
N LEU A 40 -3.91 -14.50 4.34
CA LEU A 40 -2.95 -15.41 3.72
C LEU A 40 -1.66 -14.66 3.33
N GLY A 41 -0.54 -15.18 3.78
CA GLY A 41 0.80 -14.73 3.46
C GLY A 41 1.78 -15.89 3.47
N TYR A 42 2.97 -15.66 2.98
CA TYR A 42 4.06 -16.63 3.01
C TYR A 42 5.41 -15.96 3.23
N ALA A 43 6.37 -16.76 3.63
CA ALA A 43 7.75 -16.31 3.77
C ALA A 43 8.71 -17.33 3.15
N VAL A 44 9.79 -16.81 2.58
CA VAL A 44 10.94 -17.61 2.14
C VAL A 44 12.06 -17.40 3.15
N TRP A 45 12.51 -18.48 3.76
CA TRP A 45 13.47 -18.47 4.86
C TRP A 45 14.82 -19.08 4.42
N PRO A 46 15.96 -18.65 5.02
CA PRO A 46 17.18 -19.41 4.96
C PRO A 46 16.96 -20.84 5.47
N GLU A 47 17.55 -21.81 4.81
CA GLU A 47 17.38 -23.24 5.15
C GLU A 47 17.72 -23.54 6.62
N SER A 48 18.73 -22.87 7.16
CA SER A 48 19.16 -22.99 8.57
C SER A 48 18.08 -22.61 9.59
N LEU A 49 17.10 -21.79 9.23
CA LEU A 49 16.03 -21.31 10.11
C LEU A 49 14.71 -22.08 9.95
N VAL A 50 14.56 -22.88 8.88
CA VAL A 50 13.27 -23.50 8.53
C VAL A 50 12.72 -24.39 9.65
N ALA A 51 13.56 -25.20 10.29
CA ALA A 51 13.13 -26.10 11.35
C ALA A 51 12.61 -25.36 12.59
N ASP A 52 13.29 -24.28 13.00
CA ASP A 52 12.90 -23.48 14.17
C ASP A 52 11.64 -22.66 13.87
N VAL A 53 11.55 -22.05 12.68
CA VAL A 53 10.36 -21.30 12.26
C VAL A 53 9.15 -22.22 12.15
N THR A 54 9.32 -23.43 11.60
CA THR A 54 8.22 -24.42 11.53
C THR A 54 7.70 -24.74 12.92
N ARG A 55 8.60 -24.99 13.87
CA ARG A 55 8.23 -25.27 15.27
C ARG A 55 7.51 -24.08 15.92
N LEU A 56 7.99 -22.86 15.65
CA LEU A 56 7.36 -21.64 16.14
C LEU A 56 5.94 -21.51 15.57
N CYS A 57 5.75 -21.66 14.26
CA CYS A 57 4.45 -21.54 13.61
C CYS A 57 3.44 -22.57 14.15
N ILE A 58 3.86 -23.82 14.38
CA ILE A 58 2.98 -24.86 14.96
C ILE A 58 2.48 -24.44 16.34
N ASN A 59 3.33 -23.82 17.16
CA ASN A 59 2.96 -23.41 18.51
C ASN A 59 2.24 -22.06 18.59
N ASP A 60 2.46 -21.17 17.61
CA ASP A 60 1.85 -19.84 17.57
C ASP A 60 0.42 -19.86 16.99
N HIS A 61 0.22 -20.50 15.83
CA HIS A 61 -1.06 -20.46 15.12
C HIS A 61 -1.48 -21.81 14.51
N SER A 62 -0.78 -22.89 14.81
CA SER A 62 -1.03 -24.26 14.34
C SER A 62 -0.93 -24.41 12.82
N CYS A 63 -1.92 -23.92 12.08
CA CYS A 63 -1.90 -23.91 10.62
C CYS A 63 -2.78 -22.78 10.05
N VAL A 64 -2.51 -22.42 8.80
CA VAL A 64 -3.34 -21.50 8.03
C VAL A 64 -4.65 -22.21 7.64
N ASN A 65 -5.76 -21.48 7.63
CA ASN A 65 -7.07 -22.00 7.21
C ASN A 65 -6.97 -22.72 5.85
N ALA A 66 -7.44 -23.96 5.78
CA ALA A 66 -7.31 -24.81 4.60
C ALA A 66 -7.99 -24.19 3.36
N SER A 67 -9.20 -23.64 3.52
CA SER A 67 -9.91 -22.98 2.41
C SER A 67 -9.10 -21.79 1.85
N ALA A 68 -8.45 -21.03 2.73
CA ALA A 68 -7.59 -19.91 2.31
C ALA A 68 -6.36 -20.40 1.51
N GLN A 69 -5.78 -21.55 1.88
CA GLN A 69 -4.65 -22.13 1.14
C GLN A 69 -5.07 -22.52 -0.30
N PHE A 70 -6.21 -23.16 -0.46
CA PHE A 70 -6.76 -23.52 -1.79
C PHE A 70 -7.11 -22.27 -2.61
N ALA A 71 -7.68 -21.24 -1.97
CA ALA A 71 -7.95 -19.96 -2.63
C ALA A 71 -6.65 -19.27 -3.08
N GLY A 72 -5.61 -19.31 -2.24
CA GLY A 72 -4.29 -18.78 -2.58
C GLY A 72 -3.63 -19.53 -3.75
N LEU A 73 -3.76 -20.85 -3.78
CA LEU A 73 -3.28 -21.67 -4.90
C LEU A 73 -4.01 -21.28 -6.20
N ALA A 74 -5.33 -21.19 -6.15
CA ALA A 74 -6.13 -20.79 -7.31
C ALA A 74 -5.77 -19.39 -7.81
N ALA A 75 -5.51 -18.44 -6.91
CA ALA A 75 -5.07 -17.09 -7.26
C ALA A 75 -3.72 -17.07 -7.98
N LEU A 76 -2.77 -17.94 -7.56
CA LEU A 76 -1.44 -18.02 -8.16
C LEU A 76 -1.44 -18.73 -9.51
N THR A 77 -2.23 -19.79 -9.67
CA THR A 77 -2.19 -20.69 -10.84
C THR A 77 -3.31 -20.42 -11.84
N GLY A 78 -4.33 -19.68 -11.45
CA GLY A 78 -5.46 -19.30 -12.30
C GLY A 78 -5.15 -18.11 -13.23
N PRO A 79 -6.16 -17.68 -14.02
CA PRO A 79 -6.04 -16.51 -14.89
C PRO A 79 -5.67 -15.25 -14.11
N GLN A 80 -4.81 -14.40 -14.71
CA GLN A 80 -4.33 -13.16 -14.08
C GLN A 80 -5.04 -11.89 -14.60
N ASP A 81 -6.05 -12.05 -15.44
CA ASP A 81 -6.76 -10.94 -16.09
C ASP A 81 -7.36 -9.97 -15.08
N ALA A 82 -7.96 -10.49 -14.00
CA ALA A 82 -8.53 -9.67 -12.93
C ALA A 82 -7.46 -8.79 -12.24
N VAL A 83 -6.22 -9.27 -12.11
CA VAL A 83 -5.11 -8.46 -11.56
C VAL A 83 -4.74 -7.34 -12.54
N ALA A 84 -4.68 -7.65 -13.85
CA ALA A 84 -4.37 -6.67 -14.88
C ALA A 84 -5.46 -5.58 -14.95
N GLU A 85 -6.75 -5.95 -14.93
CA GLU A 85 -7.87 -5.00 -14.89
C GLU A 85 -7.83 -4.11 -13.64
N MET A 86 -7.55 -4.70 -12.48
CA MET A 86 -7.38 -3.94 -11.23
C MET A 86 -6.25 -2.92 -11.35
N MET A 87 -5.12 -3.29 -11.99
CA MET A 87 -3.98 -2.38 -12.17
C MET A 87 -4.31 -1.22 -13.11
N VAL A 88 -5.14 -1.42 -14.14
CA VAL A 88 -5.65 -0.32 -14.99
C VAL A 88 -6.44 0.67 -14.13
N ALA A 89 -7.37 0.19 -13.32
CA ALA A 89 -8.18 1.03 -12.44
C ALA A 89 -7.32 1.77 -11.39
N PHE A 90 -6.32 1.11 -10.81
CA PHE A 90 -5.39 1.75 -9.87
C PHE A 90 -4.52 2.83 -10.54
N ASN A 91 -4.08 2.61 -11.77
CA ASN A 91 -3.31 3.61 -12.50
C ASN A 91 -4.14 4.86 -12.81
N GLN A 92 -5.42 4.71 -13.18
CA GLN A 92 -6.34 5.82 -13.36
C GLN A 92 -6.56 6.62 -12.06
N ARG A 93 -6.82 5.92 -10.95
CA ARG A 93 -6.98 6.54 -9.62
C ARG A 93 -5.71 7.23 -9.13
N ARG A 94 -4.53 6.66 -9.44
CA ARG A 94 -3.23 7.27 -9.17
C ARG A 94 -3.10 8.62 -9.86
N SER A 95 -3.35 8.67 -11.16
CA SER A 95 -3.29 9.92 -11.92
C SER A 95 -4.28 10.95 -11.39
N LEU A 96 -5.51 10.54 -11.15
CA LEU A 96 -6.56 11.38 -10.59
C LEU A 96 -6.16 12.00 -9.24
N ILE A 97 -5.72 11.18 -8.28
CA ILE A 97 -5.39 11.70 -6.94
C ILE A 97 -4.16 12.60 -6.94
N VAL A 98 -3.13 12.27 -7.74
CA VAL A 98 -1.90 13.09 -7.82
C VAL A 98 -2.21 14.45 -8.43
N GLU A 99 -2.97 14.50 -9.52
CA GLU A 99 -3.41 15.74 -10.15
C GLU A 99 -4.29 16.57 -9.20
N ALA A 100 -5.29 15.94 -8.59
CA ALA A 100 -6.20 16.59 -7.68
C ALA A 100 -5.51 17.16 -6.42
N LEU A 101 -4.56 16.44 -5.83
CA LEU A 101 -3.75 16.92 -4.70
C LEU A 101 -2.88 18.11 -5.10
N ASN A 102 -2.26 18.07 -6.28
CA ASN A 102 -1.44 19.18 -6.78
C ASN A 102 -2.26 20.43 -7.15
N SER A 103 -3.58 20.31 -7.28
CA SER A 103 -4.49 21.45 -7.47
C SER A 103 -4.89 22.16 -6.18
N LEU A 104 -4.52 21.61 -5.01
CA LEU A 104 -4.79 22.22 -3.70
C LEU A 104 -3.72 23.26 -3.35
N PRO A 105 -4.12 24.40 -2.74
CA PRO A 105 -3.14 25.43 -2.34
C PRO A 105 -2.16 24.89 -1.30
N GLY A 106 -0.87 25.10 -1.53
CA GLY A 106 0.18 24.72 -0.61
C GLY A 106 0.50 23.21 -0.53
N VAL A 107 -0.15 22.38 -1.35
CA VAL A 107 0.06 20.93 -1.39
C VAL A 107 0.90 20.55 -2.62
N ARG A 108 1.84 19.63 -2.46
CA ARG A 108 2.65 19.05 -3.55
C ARG A 108 2.71 17.55 -3.43
N CYS A 109 2.30 16.83 -4.46
CA CYS A 109 2.34 15.38 -4.52
C CYS A 109 3.23 14.93 -5.68
N SER A 110 4.27 14.15 -5.38
CA SER A 110 5.06 13.47 -6.40
C SER A 110 4.30 12.29 -6.98
N ASP A 111 4.61 11.93 -8.22
CA ASP A 111 3.99 10.78 -8.87
C ASP A 111 4.41 9.48 -8.17
N ALA A 112 3.42 8.66 -7.82
CA ALA A 112 3.65 7.40 -7.14
C ALA A 112 4.18 6.35 -8.12
N ALA A 113 5.34 5.78 -7.81
CA ALA A 113 5.96 4.74 -8.63
C ALA A 113 5.35 3.35 -8.42
N GLY A 114 4.66 3.15 -7.32
CA GLY A 114 4.03 1.88 -6.94
C GLY A 114 3.05 2.03 -5.79
N ALA A 115 2.50 0.91 -5.31
CA ALA A 115 1.50 0.82 -4.26
C ALA A 115 0.17 1.53 -4.62
N PHE A 116 -0.65 1.82 -3.62
CA PHE A 116 -1.92 2.55 -3.74
C PHE A 116 -1.99 3.71 -2.75
N TYR A 117 -0.84 4.32 -2.47
CA TYR A 117 -0.72 5.46 -1.57
C TYR A 117 -0.15 6.68 -2.28
N ALA A 118 -0.74 7.85 -2.01
CA ALA A 118 -0.15 9.14 -2.30
C ALA A 118 0.38 9.74 -0.99
N PHE A 119 1.53 10.41 -1.07
CA PHE A 119 2.21 10.98 0.10
C PHE A 119 2.59 12.44 -0.17
N PRO A 120 1.58 13.35 -0.28
CA PRO A 120 1.82 14.75 -0.56
C PRO A 120 2.50 15.47 0.60
N HIS A 121 3.34 16.42 0.24
CA HIS A 121 3.85 17.44 1.15
C HIS A 121 2.79 18.53 1.33
N VAL A 122 2.43 18.83 2.57
CA VAL A 122 1.41 19.81 2.95
C VAL A 122 1.99 21.06 3.63
N GLY A 123 3.29 21.13 3.79
CA GLY A 123 3.96 22.25 4.50
C GLY A 123 3.71 23.63 3.90
N GLY A 124 3.36 23.73 2.60
CA GLY A 124 2.98 24.99 1.96
C GLY A 124 1.64 25.55 2.44
N THR A 125 0.83 24.75 3.16
CA THR A 125 -0.40 25.20 3.82
C THR A 125 -0.14 25.90 5.16
N GLY A 126 1.07 25.83 5.69
CA GLY A 126 1.44 26.32 7.03
C GLY A 126 1.07 25.34 8.16
N LEU A 127 0.49 24.18 7.84
CA LEU A 127 0.10 23.16 8.82
C LEU A 127 1.22 22.13 9.01
N THR A 128 1.36 21.64 10.24
CA THR A 128 2.12 20.40 10.51
C THR A 128 1.37 19.18 9.98
N SER A 129 2.06 18.06 9.81
CA SER A 129 1.44 16.79 9.39
C SER A 129 0.24 16.40 10.26
N ARG A 130 0.35 16.58 11.58
CA ARG A 130 -0.70 16.26 12.52
C ARG A 130 -1.88 17.22 12.42
N GLN A 131 -1.62 18.52 12.33
CA GLN A 131 -2.69 19.51 12.14
C GLN A 131 -3.44 19.30 10.84
N ALA A 132 -2.75 18.97 9.74
CA ALA A 132 -3.39 18.67 8.47
C ALA A 132 -4.27 17.40 8.55
N GLN A 133 -3.76 16.32 9.18
CA GLN A 133 -4.56 15.11 9.41
C GLN A 133 -5.82 15.41 10.20
N ASP A 134 -5.71 16.16 11.30
CA ASP A 134 -6.83 16.46 12.21
C ASP A 134 -7.84 17.39 11.54
N LEU A 135 -7.40 18.39 10.77
CA LEU A 135 -8.24 19.27 9.97
C LEU A 135 -9.03 18.46 8.90
N PHE A 136 -8.35 17.61 8.16
CA PHE A 136 -8.98 16.80 7.10
C PHE A 136 -10.01 15.83 7.69
N LEU A 137 -9.72 15.24 8.84
CA LEU A 137 -10.66 14.33 9.51
C LEU A 137 -11.87 15.07 10.07
N ASN A 138 -11.65 16.12 10.86
CA ASN A 138 -12.69 16.73 11.65
C ASN A 138 -13.56 17.70 10.85
N GLU A 139 -12.97 18.46 9.92
CA GLU A 139 -13.69 19.48 9.15
C GLU A 139 -14.09 19.00 7.74
N ALA A 140 -13.21 18.21 7.08
CA ALA A 140 -13.51 17.69 5.75
C ALA A 140 -14.15 16.29 5.78
N GLY A 141 -14.10 15.55 6.89
CA GLY A 141 -14.55 14.17 7.00
C GLY A 141 -13.72 13.22 6.13
N VAL A 142 -12.42 13.49 5.96
CA VAL A 142 -11.49 12.72 5.14
C VAL A 142 -10.39 12.11 6.02
N ALA A 143 -10.42 10.78 6.15
CA ALA A 143 -9.43 10.05 6.92
C ALA A 143 -8.10 9.96 6.17
N THR A 144 -7.04 10.48 6.78
CA THR A 144 -5.65 10.43 6.30
C THR A 144 -4.73 10.03 7.44
N ILE A 145 -3.45 9.81 7.16
CA ILE A 145 -2.48 9.49 8.21
C ILE A 145 -1.33 10.49 8.16
N SER A 146 -1.05 11.12 9.29
CA SER A 146 0.11 12.01 9.47
C SER A 146 1.39 11.30 9.07
N GLY A 147 2.25 11.98 8.31
CA GLY A 147 3.52 11.44 7.89
C GLY A 147 4.45 11.09 9.05
N THR A 148 4.33 11.79 10.19
CA THR A 148 5.11 11.48 11.41
C THR A 148 4.82 10.10 12.00
N SER A 149 3.67 9.48 11.64
CA SER A 149 3.38 8.08 11.99
C SER A 149 4.32 7.08 11.29
N PHE A 150 5.09 7.53 10.28
CA PHE A 150 6.07 6.74 9.53
C PHE A 150 7.52 7.13 9.86
N GLY A 151 7.72 7.94 10.87
CA GLY A 151 9.03 8.40 11.34
C GLY A 151 9.21 9.92 11.27
N ALA A 152 10.28 10.42 11.87
CA ALA A 152 10.54 11.87 12.02
C ALA A 152 10.63 12.62 10.67
N TRP A 153 11.14 11.96 9.63
CA TRP A 153 11.26 12.52 8.28
C TRP A 153 9.92 12.65 7.54
N GLY A 154 8.84 12.14 8.12
CA GLY A 154 7.49 12.30 7.59
C GLY A 154 6.82 13.62 7.96
N GLU A 155 7.48 14.52 8.71
CA GLU A 155 6.92 15.83 9.02
C GLU A 155 6.74 16.66 7.74
N GLY A 156 5.61 17.37 7.66
CA GLY A 156 5.18 18.09 6.46
C GLY A 156 4.44 17.21 5.44
N TYR A 157 4.25 15.92 5.70
CA TYR A 157 3.58 14.98 4.79
C TYR A 157 2.33 14.37 5.41
N VAL A 158 1.40 13.96 4.52
CA VAL A 158 0.18 13.22 4.91
C VAL A 158 -0.05 12.08 3.91
N ARG A 159 -0.35 10.87 4.41
CA ARG A 159 -0.63 9.71 3.55
C ARG A 159 -2.10 9.60 3.23
N PHE A 160 -2.40 9.54 1.94
CA PHE A 160 -3.70 9.16 1.38
C PHE A 160 -3.65 7.74 0.82
N SER A 161 -4.79 7.04 0.88
CA SER A 161 -4.99 5.80 0.13
C SER A 161 -5.95 6.07 -1.02
N TYR A 162 -5.58 5.66 -2.23
CA TYR A 162 -6.49 5.72 -3.38
C TYR A 162 -7.11 4.36 -3.75
N ALA A 163 -7.09 3.41 -2.79
CA ALA A 163 -7.87 2.17 -2.87
C ALA A 163 -9.37 2.46 -2.58
N ASN A 164 -9.96 3.33 -3.39
CA ASN A 164 -11.34 3.79 -3.27
C ASN A 164 -11.91 4.10 -4.68
N SER A 165 -13.20 4.42 -4.82
CA SER A 165 -13.76 4.83 -6.10
C SER A 165 -13.26 6.22 -6.53
N ALA A 166 -13.27 6.51 -7.83
CA ALA A 166 -12.88 7.81 -8.37
C ALA A 166 -13.75 8.93 -7.77
N GLU A 167 -15.06 8.73 -7.68
CA GLU A 167 -16.02 9.69 -7.13
C GLU A 167 -15.72 10.02 -5.65
N ASN A 168 -15.30 9.01 -4.88
CA ASN A 168 -14.92 9.23 -3.48
C ASN A 168 -13.61 10.00 -3.36
N ILE A 169 -12.66 9.77 -4.26
CA ILE A 169 -11.39 10.52 -4.32
C ILE A 169 -11.70 11.99 -4.65
N GLU A 170 -12.45 12.25 -5.71
CA GLU A 170 -12.85 13.61 -6.11
C GLU A 170 -13.59 14.34 -4.99
N ARG A 171 -14.59 13.69 -4.39
CA ARG A 171 -15.35 14.24 -3.26
C ARG A 171 -14.46 14.55 -2.05
N ALA A 172 -13.47 13.71 -1.77
CA ALA A 172 -12.53 13.96 -0.68
C ALA A 172 -11.69 15.22 -0.94
N ILE A 173 -11.17 15.38 -2.16
CA ILE A 173 -10.38 16.56 -2.55
C ILE A 173 -11.22 17.84 -2.54
N GLU A 174 -12.47 17.79 -3.01
CA GLU A 174 -13.39 18.94 -2.94
C GLU A 174 -13.67 19.39 -1.50
N ARG A 175 -13.81 18.43 -0.57
CA ARG A 175 -14.02 18.73 0.85
C ARG A 175 -12.77 19.34 1.48
N ILE A 176 -11.58 18.78 1.20
CA ILE A 176 -10.32 19.34 1.68
C ILE A 176 -10.10 20.75 1.16
N ARG A 177 -10.41 21.03 -0.12
CA ARG A 177 -10.30 22.36 -0.71
C ARG A 177 -11.09 23.45 0.03
N LYS A 178 -12.21 23.08 0.66
CA LYS A 178 -13.06 24.02 1.39
C LYS A 178 -12.54 24.40 2.77
N VAL A 179 -11.60 23.62 3.29
CA VAL A 179 -11.05 23.81 4.65
C VAL A 179 -9.59 24.27 4.64
N LEU A 180 -8.91 24.23 3.47
CA LEU A 180 -7.60 24.84 3.24
C LEU A 180 -7.75 26.29 2.77
#